data_b9a18ddb1798cf9630c6f07d3b634888
#
_entry.id   b9a18ddb1798cf9630c6f07d3b634888
#
_cell.length_a   1.000
_cell.length_b   1.000
_cell.length_c   1.000
_cell.angle_alpha   90.00
_cell.angle_beta   90.00
_cell.angle_gamma   90.00
#
_symmetry.space_group_name_H-M   'P 1'
#
loop_
_entity.id
_entity.type
_entity.pdbx_description
1 polymer ?
#
loop_
_entity_poly.entity_id
_entity_poly.type
_entity_poly.pdbx_seq_one_letter_code
_entity_poly.pdbx_strand_id
1 'polypeptide(L)'
;MEGLVNWFIETLQGISGEWVSFIISMVPILELRGGLLAASLMNVDILTAVPICIIGNILPIPFILWFITPIFTWLKKTKLFRPIVEKLEAKALGKSDKIEKGYFWGLALFVGIPLPGTGAWTGALIASLLGIKFKKAFPAILVGIAIATIIMSIVSYGLLGAIIR
;
A
#
# COMPACT_ATOMS: atom_id res chain seq x y z
N MET A 1 -9.76 7.60 -7.37
CA MET A 1 -9.83 6.68 -6.22
C MET A 1 -11.28 6.43 -5.79
N GLU A 2 -12.07 7.48 -5.62
CA GLU A 2 -13.49 7.36 -5.20
C GLU A 2 -14.34 6.44 -6.10
N GLY A 3 -14.21 6.52 -7.41
CA GLY A 3 -14.97 5.65 -8.33
C GLY A 3 -14.69 4.16 -8.16
N LEU A 4 -13.43 3.77 -7.88
CA LEU A 4 -13.08 2.38 -7.59
C LEU A 4 -13.62 1.95 -6.21
N VAL A 5 -13.53 2.80 -5.21
CA VAL A 5 -14.07 2.52 -3.87
C VAL A 5 -15.57 2.32 -3.94
N ASN A 6 -16.30 3.22 -4.62
CA ASN A 6 -17.75 3.10 -4.80
C ASN A 6 -18.12 1.82 -5.55
N TRP A 7 -17.39 1.46 -6.60
CA TRP A 7 -17.60 0.21 -7.33
C TRP A 7 -17.45 -1.02 -6.42
N PHE A 8 -16.44 -1.03 -5.53
CA PHE A 8 -16.27 -2.11 -4.56
C PHE A 8 -17.44 -2.16 -3.56
N ILE A 9 -17.88 -1.00 -3.05
CA ILE A 9 -19.02 -0.91 -2.11
C ILE A 9 -20.29 -1.45 -2.77
N GLU A 10 -20.55 -1.07 -4.02
CA GLU A 10 -21.71 -1.54 -4.78
C GLU A 10 -21.64 -3.03 -5.11
N THR A 11 -20.46 -3.53 -5.51
CA THR A 11 -20.26 -4.94 -5.87
C THR A 11 -20.35 -5.87 -4.67
N LEU A 12 -19.95 -5.38 -3.50
CA LEU A 12 -19.95 -6.12 -2.24
C LEU A 12 -21.17 -5.79 -1.36
N GLN A 13 -22.28 -5.36 -1.98
CA GLN A 13 -23.54 -5.15 -1.28
C GLN A 13 -23.99 -6.43 -0.55
N GLY A 14 -24.35 -6.28 0.72
CA GLY A 14 -24.71 -7.39 1.60
C GLY A 14 -23.58 -7.91 2.50
N ILE A 15 -22.35 -7.40 2.31
CA ILE A 15 -21.22 -7.66 3.22
C ILE A 15 -21.08 -6.45 4.15
N SER A 16 -20.73 -6.70 5.43
CA SER A 16 -20.56 -5.62 6.39
C SER A 16 -19.41 -4.67 5.98
N GLY A 17 -19.54 -3.39 6.35
CA GLY A 17 -18.58 -2.34 5.99
C GLY A 17 -17.16 -2.65 6.44
N GLU A 18 -17.00 -3.38 7.54
CA GLU A 18 -15.71 -3.84 8.07
C GLU A 18 -15.00 -4.77 7.08
N TRP A 19 -15.71 -5.78 6.57
CA TRP A 19 -15.15 -6.73 5.59
C TRP A 19 -14.85 -6.05 4.26
N VAL A 20 -15.74 -5.16 3.80
CA VAL A 20 -15.50 -4.37 2.58
C VAL A 20 -14.23 -3.54 2.72
N SER A 21 -14.07 -2.85 3.84
CA SER A 21 -12.89 -2.02 4.13
C SER A 21 -11.61 -2.85 4.24
N PHE A 22 -11.69 -4.04 4.85
CA PHE A 22 -10.58 -5.00 4.90
C PHE A 22 -10.14 -5.44 3.51
N ILE A 23 -11.08 -5.88 2.67
CA ILE A 23 -10.80 -6.34 1.30
C ILE A 23 -10.19 -5.21 0.47
N ILE A 24 -10.78 -4.02 0.52
CA ILE A 24 -10.26 -2.85 -0.21
C ILE A 24 -8.84 -2.51 0.23
N SER A 25 -8.53 -2.64 1.53
CA SER A 25 -7.19 -2.39 2.05
C SER A 25 -6.13 -3.38 1.55
N MET A 26 -6.52 -4.57 1.12
CA MET A 26 -5.63 -5.57 0.51
C MET A 26 -5.35 -5.29 -0.97
N VAL A 27 -6.22 -4.53 -1.65
CA VAL A 27 -6.12 -4.32 -3.10
C VAL A 27 -4.98 -3.34 -3.42
N PRO A 28 -4.09 -3.68 -4.37
CA PRO A 28 -3.10 -2.73 -4.88
C PRO A 28 -3.77 -1.44 -5.33
N ILE A 29 -3.10 -0.30 -5.20
CA ILE A 29 -3.60 1.04 -5.56
C ILE A 29 -4.57 1.64 -4.53
N LEU A 30 -5.53 0.88 -4.01
CA LEU A 30 -6.48 1.35 -2.99
C LEU A 30 -5.87 1.32 -1.60
N GLU A 31 -5.33 0.19 -1.20
CA GLU A 31 -4.61 -0.01 0.05
C GLU A 31 -5.39 0.50 1.28
N LEU A 32 -4.70 0.77 2.38
CA LEU A 32 -5.28 1.39 3.59
C LEU A 32 -6.08 2.68 3.28
N ARG A 33 -5.65 3.43 2.27
CA ARG A 33 -6.28 4.72 1.91
C ARG A 33 -7.70 4.52 1.39
N GLY A 34 -7.87 3.57 0.47
CA GLY A 34 -9.18 3.19 -0.04
C GLY A 34 -10.03 2.52 1.03
N GLY A 35 -9.41 1.69 1.88
CA GLY A 35 -10.10 1.02 2.98
C GLY A 35 -10.69 1.99 4.01
N LEU A 36 -9.92 2.97 4.47
CA LEU A 36 -10.39 3.99 5.41
C LEU A 36 -11.45 4.92 4.79
N LEU A 37 -11.31 5.23 3.50
CA LEU A 37 -12.32 5.99 2.78
C LEU A 37 -13.63 5.20 2.70
N ALA A 38 -13.59 3.93 2.32
CA ALA A 38 -14.75 3.04 2.26
C ALA A 38 -15.41 2.89 3.64
N ALA A 39 -14.60 2.67 4.69
CA ALA A 39 -15.09 2.57 6.06
C ALA A 39 -15.86 3.82 6.48
N SER A 40 -15.33 5.01 6.19
CA SER A 40 -15.99 6.29 6.48
C SER A 40 -17.31 6.44 5.72
N LEU A 41 -17.34 6.10 4.42
CA LEU A 41 -18.55 6.15 3.58
C LEU A 41 -19.63 5.15 4.02
N MET A 42 -19.22 4.01 4.58
CA MET A 42 -20.12 2.98 5.11
C MET A 42 -20.45 3.16 6.59
N ASN A 43 -20.08 4.30 7.19
CA ASN A 43 -20.32 4.64 8.60
C ASN A 43 -19.73 3.60 9.59
N VAL A 44 -18.63 2.94 9.23
CA VAL A 44 -17.88 2.10 10.18
C VAL A 44 -17.15 3.00 11.16
N ASP A 45 -17.25 2.66 12.45
CA ASP A 45 -16.55 3.42 13.49
C ASP A 45 -15.04 3.41 13.29
N ILE A 46 -14.39 4.55 13.52
CA ILE A 46 -12.95 4.74 13.29
C ILE A 46 -12.08 3.77 14.11
N LEU A 47 -12.48 3.48 15.35
CA LEU A 47 -11.75 2.56 16.23
C LEU A 47 -11.77 1.11 15.70
N THR A 48 -12.79 0.75 14.94
CA THR A 48 -12.92 -0.55 14.25
C THR A 48 -12.25 -0.51 12.89
N ALA A 49 -12.45 0.55 12.13
CA ALA A 49 -11.91 0.68 10.76
C ALA A 49 -10.39 0.70 10.72
N VAL A 50 -9.73 1.45 11.61
CA VAL A 50 -8.28 1.61 11.63
C VAL A 50 -7.55 0.28 11.77
N PRO A 51 -7.78 -0.56 12.79
CA PRO A 51 -7.08 -1.83 12.92
C PRO A 51 -7.38 -2.79 11.76
N ILE A 52 -8.60 -2.84 11.28
CA ILE A 52 -9.02 -3.70 10.16
C ILE A 52 -8.27 -3.30 8.88
N CYS A 53 -8.23 -2.03 8.55
CA CYS A 53 -7.54 -1.52 7.36
C CYS A 53 -6.02 -1.69 7.47
N ILE A 54 -5.43 -1.52 8.65
CA ILE A 54 -3.99 -1.78 8.88
C ILE A 54 -3.68 -3.25 8.62
N ILE A 55 -4.44 -4.18 9.21
CA ILE A 55 -4.24 -5.62 9.03
C ILE A 55 -4.39 -6.00 7.56
N GLY A 56 -5.45 -5.53 6.91
CA GLY A 56 -5.69 -5.76 5.48
C GLY A 56 -4.52 -5.28 4.60
N ASN A 57 -3.97 -4.11 4.89
CA ASN A 57 -2.86 -3.56 4.14
C ASN A 57 -1.51 -4.26 4.41
N ILE A 58 -1.27 -4.71 5.65
CA ILE A 58 -0.04 -5.42 6.02
C ILE A 58 0.00 -6.84 5.44
N LEU A 59 -1.14 -7.52 5.38
CA LEU A 59 -1.22 -8.94 5.04
C LEU A 59 -0.52 -9.32 3.71
N PRO A 60 -0.65 -8.58 2.60
CA PRO A 60 0.04 -8.91 1.36
C PRO A 60 1.54 -8.58 1.37
N ILE A 61 2.02 -7.69 2.25
CA ILE A 61 3.40 -7.16 2.20
C ILE A 61 4.49 -8.24 2.37
N PRO A 62 4.40 -9.18 3.33
CA PRO A 62 5.38 -10.25 3.44
C PRO A 62 5.48 -11.10 2.17
N PHE A 63 4.34 -11.38 1.53
CA PHE A 63 4.31 -12.15 0.30
C PHE A 63 5.00 -11.41 -0.84
N ILE A 64 4.77 -10.10 -0.97
CA ILE A 64 5.44 -9.26 -1.96
C ILE A 64 6.95 -9.28 -1.72
N LEU A 65 7.40 -9.02 -0.49
CA LEU A 65 8.82 -8.97 -0.15
C LEU A 65 9.53 -10.30 -0.36
N TRP A 66 8.85 -11.44 -0.19
CA TRP A 66 9.46 -12.77 -0.36
C TRP A 66 9.40 -13.29 -1.78
N PHE A 67 8.27 -13.07 -2.47
CA PHE A 67 8.01 -13.74 -3.75
C PHE A 67 8.29 -12.88 -4.98
N ILE A 68 8.34 -11.54 -4.83
CA ILE A 68 8.52 -10.70 -6.00
C ILE A 68 9.91 -10.87 -6.65
N THR A 69 10.97 -11.03 -5.85
CA THR A 69 12.32 -11.24 -6.37
C THR A 69 12.46 -12.53 -7.20
N PRO A 70 12.03 -13.71 -6.73
CA PRO A 70 11.99 -14.91 -7.55
C PRO A 70 11.11 -14.77 -8.80
N ILE A 71 9.96 -14.08 -8.68
CA ILE A 71 9.07 -13.82 -9.82
C ILE A 71 9.79 -12.99 -10.89
N PHE A 72 10.45 -11.90 -10.51
CA PHE A 72 11.22 -11.09 -11.46
C PHE A 72 12.38 -11.87 -12.09
N THR A 73 13.07 -12.69 -11.30
CA THR A 73 14.13 -13.58 -11.81
C THR A 73 13.57 -14.56 -12.84
N TRP A 74 12.40 -15.10 -12.61
CA TRP A 74 11.72 -15.98 -13.56
C TRP A 74 11.26 -15.23 -14.82
N LEU A 75 10.66 -14.04 -14.66
CA LEU A 75 10.23 -13.18 -15.77
C LEU A 75 11.40 -12.76 -16.67
N LYS A 76 12.60 -12.53 -16.11
CA LYS A 76 13.81 -12.23 -16.87
C LYS A 76 14.23 -13.36 -17.81
N LYS A 77 13.87 -14.61 -17.53
CA LYS A 77 14.12 -15.75 -18.42
C LYS A 77 13.24 -15.72 -19.67
N THR A 78 12.16 -14.96 -19.63
CA THR A 78 11.19 -14.84 -20.71
C THR A 78 11.55 -13.65 -21.62
N LYS A 79 11.79 -13.88 -22.91
CA LYS A 79 12.21 -12.84 -23.88
C LYS A 79 11.29 -11.63 -23.93
N LEU A 80 9.98 -11.84 -23.67
CA LEU A 80 8.95 -10.78 -23.70
C LEU A 80 9.02 -9.83 -22.50
N PHE A 81 9.25 -10.36 -21.30
CA PHE A 81 9.21 -9.58 -20.05
C PHE A 81 10.58 -9.06 -19.61
N ARG A 82 11.66 -9.66 -20.10
CA ARG A 82 13.03 -9.29 -19.78
C ARG A 82 13.31 -7.79 -19.89
N PRO A 83 13.02 -7.11 -21.04
CA PRO A 83 13.35 -5.69 -21.19
C PRO A 83 12.56 -4.79 -20.22
N ILE A 84 11.34 -5.21 -19.85
CA ILE A 84 10.50 -4.47 -18.88
C ILE A 84 11.10 -4.58 -17.48
N VAL A 85 11.47 -5.79 -17.05
CA VAL A 85 12.07 -6.03 -15.73
C VAL A 85 13.43 -5.35 -15.61
N GLU A 86 14.30 -5.45 -16.61
CA GLU A 86 15.61 -4.79 -16.64
C GLU A 86 15.48 -3.26 -16.57
N LYS A 87 14.48 -2.67 -17.24
CA LYS A 87 14.19 -1.24 -17.18
C LYS A 87 13.70 -0.81 -15.81
N LEU A 88 12.86 -1.62 -15.15
CA LEU A 88 12.38 -1.37 -13.79
C LEU A 88 13.52 -1.46 -12.78
N GLU A 89 14.38 -2.47 -12.89
CA GLU A 89 15.56 -2.61 -12.04
C GLU A 89 16.55 -1.46 -12.24
N ALA A 90 16.87 -1.10 -13.48
CA ALA A 90 17.76 0.02 -13.77
C ALA A 90 17.21 1.33 -13.19
N LYS A 91 15.90 1.55 -13.27
CA LYS A 91 15.24 2.72 -12.69
C LYS A 91 15.28 2.71 -11.16
N ALA A 92 15.17 1.54 -10.54
CA ALA A 92 15.26 1.35 -9.10
C ALA A 92 16.72 1.52 -8.62
N LEU A 93 17.66 0.86 -9.31
CA LEU A 93 19.10 0.92 -8.99
C LEU A 93 19.72 2.31 -9.21
N GLY A 94 19.26 3.07 -10.18
CA GLY A 94 19.70 4.45 -10.40
C GLY A 94 19.39 5.43 -9.27
N LYS A 95 18.59 4.98 -8.27
CA LYS A 95 18.30 5.71 -7.03
C LYS A 95 19.01 5.14 -5.80
N SER A 96 19.77 4.04 -5.96
CA SER A 96 20.33 3.27 -4.84
C SER A 96 21.36 4.05 -4.01
N ASP A 97 22.23 4.84 -4.61
CA ASP A 97 23.31 5.55 -3.91
C ASP A 97 22.81 6.60 -2.89
N LYS A 98 21.60 7.14 -3.13
CA LYS A 98 20.92 8.03 -2.17
C LYS A 98 20.12 7.28 -1.11
N ILE A 99 19.79 6.03 -1.35
CA ILE A 99 18.91 5.20 -0.53
C ILE A 99 19.71 4.41 0.53
N GLU A 100 20.98 4.05 0.29
CA GLU A 100 21.76 3.23 1.24
C GLU A 100 21.95 3.88 2.62
N LYS A 101 22.07 5.19 2.70
CA LYS A 101 22.23 5.93 3.98
C LYS A 101 20.90 6.34 4.64
N GLY A 102 19.80 6.33 3.91
CA GLY A 102 18.50 6.82 4.38
C GLY A 102 17.32 5.95 3.99
N TYR A 103 17.55 4.70 3.55
CA TYR A 103 16.49 3.83 2.99
C TYR A 103 15.29 3.67 3.94
N PHE A 104 15.52 3.60 5.25
CA PHE A 104 14.47 3.41 6.25
C PHE A 104 13.45 4.55 6.21
N TRP A 105 13.93 5.77 6.40
CA TRP A 105 13.06 6.96 6.38
C TRP A 105 12.54 7.27 4.99
N GLY A 106 13.37 7.07 3.95
CA GLY A 106 12.94 7.23 2.55
C GLY A 106 11.78 6.30 2.20
N LEU A 107 11.87 5.04 2.60
CA LEU A 107 10.81 4.05 2.38
C LEU A 107 9.58 4.33 3.26
N ALA A 108 9.79 4.66 4.54
CA ALA A 108 8.71 5.00 5.46
C ALA A 108 7.91 6.23 5.00
N LEU A 109 8.57 7.29 4.56
CA LEU A 109 7.91 8.49 4.03
C LEU A 109 7.24 8.23 2.68
N PHE A 110 7.88 7.43 1.81
CA PHE A 110 7.30 7.03 0.53
C PHE A 110 5.97 6.28 0.71
N VAL A 111 5.91 5.39 1.70
CA VAL A 111 4.70 4.65 2.05
C VAL A 111 3.71 5.55 2.80
N GLY A 112 4.20 6.41 3.69
CA GLY A 112 3.38 7.21 4.61
C GLY A 112 2.67 8.39 3.95
N ILE A 113 3.31 9.04 2.97
CA ILE A 113 2.72 10.21 2.30
C ILE A 113 1.68 9.74 1.27
N PRO A 114 0.40 10.15 1.38
CA PRO A 114 -0.67 9.67 0.52
C PRO A 114 -0.68 10.32 -0.86
N LEU A 115 0.31 10.00 -1.70
CA LEU A 115 0.40 10.43 -3.08
C LEU A 115 0.00 9.30 -4.05
N PRO A 116 -0.52 9.62 -5.24
CA PRO A 116 -0.79 8.62 -6.26
C PRO A 116 0.47 7.82 -6.62
N GLY A 117 0.37 6.50 -6.60
CA GLY A 117 1.49 5.61 -6.94
C GLY A 117 2.52 5.41 -5.82
N THR A 118 2.27 5.91 -4.62
CA THR A 118 2.99 5.55 -3.39
C THR A 118 2.17 4.55 -2.57
N GLY A 119 2.74 3.99 -1.50
CA GLY A 119 2.04 3.12 -0.58
C GLY A 119 2.81 1.85 -0.26
N ALA A 120 2.19 0.97 0.52
CA ALA A 120 2.85 -0.21 1.07
C ALA A 120 3.18 -1.25 -0.02
N TRP A 121 2.28 -1.45 -0.99
CA TRP A 121 2.51 -2.34 -2.14
C TRP A 121 3.69 -1.87 -2.99
N THR A 122 3.65 -0.62 -3.43
CA THR A 122 4.71 -0.03 -4.26
C THR A 122 6.02 0.07 -3.48
N GLY A 123 5.96 0.42 -2.19
CA GLY A 123 7.12 0.42 -1.30
C GLY A 123 7.78 -0.94 -1.15
N ALA A 124 6.97 -2.02 -0.99
CA ALA A 124 7.47 -3.38 -0.93
C ALA A 124 8.11 -3.83 -2.26
N LEU A 125 7.49 -3.49 -3.40
CA LEU A 125 8.06 -3.75 -4.73
C LEU A 125 9.41 -3.05 -4.90
N ILE A 126 9.50 -1.76 -4.58
CA ILE A 126 10.74 -0.98 -4.68
C ILE A 126 11.81 -1.56 -3.75
N ALA A 127 11.46 -1.86 -2.49
CA ALA A 127 12.39 -2.45 -1.54
C ALA A 127 12.97 -3.78 -2.04
N SER A 128 12.12 -4.64 -2.62
CA SER A 128 12.54 -5.92 -3.18
C SER A 128 13.45 -5.75 -4.41
N LEU A 129 13.12 -4.82 -5.31
CA LEU A 129 13.94 -4.51 -6.49
C LEU A 129 15.31 -3.94 -6.12
N LEU A 130 15.38 -3.16 -5.05
CA LEU A 130 16.63 -2.62 -4.51
C LEU A 130 17.41 -3.65 -3.67
N GLY A 131 16.92 -4.87 -3.52
CA GLY A 131 17.56 -5.92 -2.73
C GLY A 131 17.58 -5.63 -1.23
N ILE A 132 16.69 -4.75 -0.73
CA ILE A 132 16.59 -4.44 0.69
C ILE A 132 16.04 -5.68 1.40
N LYS A 133 16.80 -6.20 2.38
CA LYS A 133 16.41 -7.39 3.13
C LYS A 133 15.08 -7.18 3.85
N PHE A 134 14.25 -8.23 3.91
CA PHE A 134 12.96 -8.24 4.62
C PHE A 134 13.01 -7.57 6.00
N LYS A 135 13.99 -7.97 6.84
CA LYS A 135 14.16 -7.43 8.20
C LYS A 135 14.38 -5.91 8.26
N LYS A 136 14.76 -5.30 7.15
CA LYS A 136 14.99 -3.86 7.04
C LYS A 136 13.81 -3.16 6.34
N ALA A 137 13.26 -3.75 5.28
CA ALA A 137 12.16 -3.18 4.52
C ALA A 137 10.84 -3.21 5.31
N PHE A 138 10.52 -4.32 5.92
CA PHE A 138 9.24 -4.52 6.60
C PHE A 138 8.99 -3.51 7.74
N PRO A 139 9.93 -3.27 8.70
CA PRO A 139 9.72 -2.24 9.72
C PRO A 139 9.56 -0.82 9.15
N ALA A 140 10.29 -0.48 8.09
CA ALA A 140 10.15 0.83 7.45
C ALA A 140 8.76 1.00 6.81
N ILE A 141 8.23 -0.06 6.16
CA ILE A 141 6.89 -0.07 5.60
C ILE A 141 5.84 0.06 6.71
N LEU A 142 6.00 -0.65 7.84
CA LEU A 142 5.08 -0.54 8.98
C LEU A 142 5.01 0.89 9.54
N VAL A 143 6.16 1.56 9.70
CA VAL A 143 6.20 2.98 10.09
C VAL A 143 5.47 3.84 9.05
N GLY A 144 5.69 3.57 7.77
CA GLY A 144 4.98 4.26 6.70
C GLY A 144 3.46 4.05 6.76
N ILE A 145 3.01 2.82 6.98
CA ILE A 145 1.58 2.51 7.17
C ILE A 145 1.00 3.28 8.37
N ALA A 146 1.74 3.36 9.49
CA ALA A 146 1.29 4.13 10.65
C ALA A 146 1.13 5.62 10.32
N ILE A 147 2.08 6.21 9.62
CA ILE A 147 2.00 7.62 9.14
C ILE A 147 0.79 7.78 8.20
N ALA A 148 0.63 6.90 7.22
CA ALA A 148 -0.50 6.93 6.28
C ALA A 148 -1.84 6.79 7.01
N THR A 149 -1.91 5.94 8.04
CA THR A 149 -3.11 5.75 8.87
C THR A 149 -3.53 7.04 9.55
N ILE A 150 -2.59 7.74 10.18
CA ILE A 150 -2.88 9.02 10.86
C ILE A 150 -3.40 10.04 9.85
N ILE A 151 -2.72 10.22 8.73
CA ILE A 151 -3.11 11.19 7.70
C ILE A 151 -4.48 10.84 7.13
N MET A 152 -4.68 9.58 6.74
CA MET A 152 -5.94 9.15 6.12
C MET A 152 -7.12 9.10 7.09
N SER A 153 -6.89 8.83 8.37
CA SER A 153 -7.93 8.94 9.39
C SER A 153 -8.44 10.38 9.51
N ILE A 154 -7.54 11.35 9.53
CA ILE A 154 -7.90 12.78 9.54
C ILE A 154 -8.66 13.15 8.27
N VAL A 155 -8.19 12.71 7.10
CA VAL A 155 -8.83 13.02 5.81
C VAL A 155 -10.20 12.35 5.70
N SER A 156 -10.30 11.04 5.98
CA SER A 156 -11.53 10.27 5.75
C SER A 156 -12.61 10.54 6.79
N TYR A 157 -12.25 10.72 8.05
CA TYR A 157 -13.21 10.92 9.14
C TYR A 157 -13.31 12.38 9.60
N GLY A 158 -12.23 13.16 9.45
CA GLY A 158 -12.24 14.57 9.83
C GLY A 158 -12.88 15.46 8.74
N LEU A 159 -12.33 15.45 7.53
CA LEU A 159 -12.82 16.30 6.44
C LEU A 159 -14.17 15.82 5.88
N LEU A 160 -14.33 14.52 5.59
CA LEU A 160 -15.58 13.97 5.08
C LEU A 160 -16.68 14.03 6.12
N GLY A 161 -16.39 13.75 7.39
CA GLY A 161 -17.36 13.89 8.48
C GLY A 161 -17.88 15.32 8.68
N ALA A 162 -17.07 16.34 8.32
CA ALA A 162 -17.47 17.74 8.36
C ALA A 162 -18.33 18.18 7.14
N ILE A 163 -18.23 17.45 6.02
CA ILE A 163 -18.96 17.76 4.77
C ILE A 163 -20.31 17.02 4.71
N ILE A 164 -20.40 15.83 5.31
CA ILE A 164 -21.57 14.93 5.22
C ILE A 164 -22.53 15.15 6.42
N ARG A 165 -22.13 15.86 7.47
CA ARG A 165 -22.99 16.33 8.57
C ARG A 165 -23.46 17.75 8.30
#